data_403fbfc6ecaa6b9a13cb0a7937e63a2c
#
_entry.id   403fbfc6ecaa6b9a13cb0a7937e63a2c
#
_cell.length_a   1.000
_cell.length_b   1.000
_cell.length_c   1.000
_cell.angle_alpha   90.00
_cell.angle_beta   90.00
_cell.angle_gamma   90.00
#
_symmetry.space_group_name_H-M   'P 1'
#
loop_
_entity.id
_entity.type
_entity.pdbx_description
1 polymer ?
#
loop_
_entity_poly.entity_id
_entity_poly.type
_entity_poly.pdbx_seq_one_letter_code
_entity_poly.pdbx_strand_id
1 'polypeptide(L)'
;MLALGLCGEFTTFALNEEAQDHRVRLTSEAFHRETKLPILVVLDDVRSMNNVGSIFRTADAFRLEGLVLCGITARPPHPDIHKTALGAEDSVSWRYATDSLEAVRQLREEGYQLLALEQAHGSQSLETFVTRPEGRYALILGNEVRGVRDEVMAEVTTSLEIPQLGTKHSLNVSVAAGIALWQLVLPLLPTLKR
;
A
#
# COMPACT_ATOMS: atom_id res chain seq x y z
N MET A 1 -43.94 -25.14 -29.73
CA MET A 1 -43.72 -24.20 -28.63
C MET A 1 -42.77 -24.88 -27.64
N LEU A 2 -41.47 -24.72 -27.85
CA LEU A 2 -40.40 -25.41 -27.11
C LEU A 2 -39.65 -24.35 -26.29
N ALA A 3 -39.75 -24.44 -24.97
CA ALA A 3 -38.95 -23.66 -24.04
C ALA A 3 -37.65 -24.43 -23.77
N LEU A 4 -36.55 -23.93 -24.27
CA LEU A 4 -35.19 -24.40 -23.94
C LEU A 4 -34.73 -23.68 -22.68
N GLY A 5 -34.72 -24.39 -21.57
CA GLY A 5 -34.04 -23.96 -20.33
C GLY A 5 -32.52 -24.14 -20.48
N LEU A 6 -31.80 -23.06 -20.55
CA LEU A 6 -30.35 -23.06 -20.37
C LEU A 6 -30.05 -22.93 -18.87
N CYS A 7 -29.95 -24.08 -18.19
CA CYS A 7 -29.31 -24.16 -16.89
C CYS A 7 -27.79 -24.21 -17.13
N GLY A 8 -27.12 -23.07 -17.02
CA GLY A 8 -25.67 -23.01 -17.06
C GLY A 8 -25.11 -23.60 -15.77
N GLU A 9 -24.51 -24.78 -15.86
CA GLU A 9 -23.73 -25.38 -14.79
C GLU A 9 -22.57 -24.41 -14.43
N PHE A 10 -22.62 -23.83 -13.26
CA PHE A 10 -21.45 -23.22 -12.65
C PHE A 10 -20.46 -24.35 -12.35
N THR A 11 -19.51 -24.54 -13.25
CA THR A 11 -18.38 -25.44 -13.01
C THR A 11 -17.59 -24.84 -11.83
N THR A 12 -17.74 -25.46 -10.69
CA THR A 12 -16.87 -25.19 -9.53
C THR A 12 -15.45 -25.51 -9.98
N PHE A 13 -14.61 -24.49 -10.14
CA PHE A 13 -13.19 -24.66 -10.33
C PHE A 13 -12.65 -25.34 -9.06
N ALA A 14 -12.64 -26.67 -9.08
CA ALA A 14 -11.79 -27.43 -8.18
C ALA A 14 -10.35 -27.09 -8.57
N LEU A 15 -9.74 -26.18 -7.78
CA LEU A 15 -8.30 -25.95 -7.85
C LEU A 15 -7.65 -27.29 -7.52
N ASN A 16 -6.99 -27.91 -8.47
CA ASN A 16 -6.20 -29.11 -8.25
C ASN A 16 -5.25 -28.85 -7.08
N GLU A 17 -5.29 -29.71 -6.06
CA GLU A 17 -4.41 -29.67 -4.90
C GLU A 17 -2.92 -29.68 -5.29
N GLU A 18 -2.57 -30.22 -6.45
CA GLU A 18 -1.22 -30.21 -7.02
C GLU A 18 -0.74 -28.81 -7.49
N ALA A 19 -1.63 -27.83 -7.69
CA ALA A 19 -1.25 -26.45 -8.04
C ALA A 19 -0.93 -25.58 -6.81
N GLN A 20 -1.13 -26.08 -5.58
CA GLN A 20 -0.90 -25.31 -4.34
C GLN A 20 0.54 -25.33 -3.85
N ASP A 21 1.44 -26.13 -4.41
CA ASP A 21 2.73 -26.42 -3.78
C ASP A 21 3.95 -25.63 -4.30
N HIS A 22 3.79 -24.57 -5.07
CA HIS A 22 4.98 -23.85 -5.57
C HIS A 22 5.19 -22.44 -4.99
N ARG A 23 4.45 -22.06 -3.96
CA ARG A 23 4.70 -20.80 -3.23
C ARG A 23 5.11 -21.11 -1.79
N VAL A 24 6.38 -21.50 -1.62
CA VAL A 24 6.97 -21.52 -0.28
C VAL A 24 6.83 -20.11 0.30
N ARG A 25 5.98 -19.97 1.33
CA ARG A 25 5.89 -18.72 2.08
C ARG A 25 7.20 -18.51 2.81
N LEU A 26 7.76 -17.32 2.69
CA LEU A 26 8.97 -16.95 3.43
C LEU A 26 8.68 -16.96 4.93
N THR A 27 9.61 -17.41 5.74
CA THR A 27 9.61 -17.11 7.17
C THR A 27 9.90 -15.63 7.38
N SER A 28 9.57 -15.08 8.55
CA SER A 28 9.88 -13.67 8.86
C SER A 28 11.37 -13.37 8.71
N GLU A 29 12.25 -14.28 9.18
CA GLU A 29 13.69 -14.14 9.04
C GLU A 29 14.17 -14.18 7.58
N ALA A 30 13.59 -15.06 6.77
CA ALA A 30 13.87 -15.11 5.33
C ALA A 30 13.38 -13.85 4.63
N PHE A 31 12.16 -13.37 4.99
CA PHE A 31 11.61 -12.13 4.46
C PHE A 31 12.54 -10.94 4.73
N HIS A 32 13.11 -10.81 5.94
CA HIS A 32 14.04 -9.72 6.26
C HIS A 32 15.32 -9.71 5.41
N ARG A 33 15.78 -10.88 4.94
CA ARG A 33 17.00 -11.02 4.10
C ARG A 33 16.75 -10.79 2.62
N GLU A 34 15.49 -10.88 2.18
CA GLU A 34 15.13 -10.68 0.78
C GLU A 34 15.28 -9.24 0.33
N THR A 35 15.60 -9.05 -0.94
CA THR A 35 15.58 -7.73 -1.58
C THR A 35 14.19 -7.13 -1.51
N LYS A 36 14.08 -5.89 -1.02
CA LYS A 36 12.84 -5.13 -0.93
C LYS A 36 12.67 -4.23 -2.16
N LEU A 37 11.42 -3.99 -2.53
CA LEU A 37 11.11 -2.90 -3.44
C LEU A 37 11.35 -1.56 -2.75
N PRO A 38 11.98 -0.59 -3.40
CA PRO A 38 12.37 0.69 -2.81
C PRO A 38 11.16 1.63 -2.66
N ILE A 39 10.13 1.15 -1.97
CA ILE A 39 8.90 1.87 -1.69
C ILE A 39 8.65 1.86 -0.18
N LEU A 40 8.54 3.04 0.42
CA LEU A 40 8.04 3.26 1.77
C LEU A 40 6.59 3.75 1.72
N VAL A 41 5.80 3.38 2.72
CA VAL A 41 4.46 3.95 2.92
C VAL A 41 4.48 4.82 4.16
N VAL A 42 4.11 6.09 4.02
CA VAL A 42 3.99 7.05 5.12
C VAL A 42 2.52 7.19 5.50
N LEU A 43 2.19 6.95 6.75
CA LEU A 43 0.84 7.10 7.29
C LEU A 43 0.75 8.39 8.09
N ASP A 44 0.18 9.44 7.49
CA ASP A 44 0.02 10.76 8.11
C ASP A 44 -1.29 10.82 8.90
N ASP A 45 -1.21 10.62 10.22
CA ASP A 45 -2.36 10.65 11.14
C ASP A 45 -3.49 9.64 10.79
N VAL A 46 -3.17 8.48 10.25
CA VAL A 46 -4.17 7.43 9.97
C VAL A 46 -4.74 6.89 11.29
N ARG A 47 -6.07 7.04 11.46
CA ARG A 47 -6.74 6.75 12.74
C ARG A 47 -7.10 5.30 12.95
N SER A 48 -7.52 4.62 11.89
CA SER A 48 -8.03 3.25 11.98
C SER A 48 -6.91 2.23 12.07
N MET A 49 -6.80 1.56 13.19
CA MET A 49 -5.84 0.48 13.41
C MET A 49 -6.03 -0.69 12.43
N ASN A 50 -7.29 -0.96 12.04
CA ASN A 50 -7.59 -1.96 11.02
C ASN A 50 -7.04 -1.55 9.64
N ASN A 51 -7.07 -0.27 9.30
CA ASN A 51 -6.45 0.24 8.07
C ASN A 51 -4.92 0.10 8.14
N VAL A 52 -4.32 0.46 9.28
CA VAL A 52 -2.88 0.31 9.52
C VAL A 52 -2.46 -1.14 9.32
N GLY A 53 -3.15 -2.10 9.96
CA GLY A 53 -2.85 -3.53 9.81
C GLY A 53 -3.04 -4.04 8.38
N SER A 54 -4.09 -3.59 7.67
CA SER A 54 -4.31 -3.95 6.27
C SER A 54 -3.19 -3.42 5.36
N ILE A 55 -2.65 -2.24 5.66
CA ILE A 55 -1.53 -1.66 4.92
C ILE A 55 -0.23 -2.43 5.20
N PHE A 56 0.03 -2.85 6.45
CA PHE A 56 1.13 -3.76 6.76
C PHE A 56 1.07 -5.04 5.92
N ARG A 57 -0.11 -5.66 5.86
CA ARG A 57 -0.31 -6.88 5.07
C ARG A 57 -0.08 -6.67 3.57
N THR A 58 -0.47 -5.52 3.04
CA THR A 58 -0.21 -5.15 1.63
C THR A 58 1.28 -4.92 1.39
N ALA A 59 1.97 -4.26 2.34
CA ALA A 59 3.41 -4.02 2.28
C ALA A 59 4.21 -5.34 2.32
N ASP A 60 3.80 -6.29 3.15
CA ASP A 60 4.36 -7.64 3.19
C ASP A 60 4.18 -8.35 1.83
N ALA A 61 2.95 -8.37 1.31
CA ALA A 61 2.61 -9.04 0.05
C ALA A 61 3.44 -8.56 -1.14
N PHE A 62 3.84 -7.29 -1.15
CA PHE A 62 4.64 -6.68 -2.21
C PHE A 62 6.13 -6.55 -1.86
N ARG A 63 6.58 -7.06 -0.73
CA ARG A 63 7.96 -6.93 -0.25
C ARG A 63 8.46 -5.48 -0.27
N LEU A 64 7.65 -4.56 0.24
CA LEU A 64 8.01 -3.15 0.32
C LEU A 64 9.15 -2.94 1.34
N GLU A 65 9.88 -1.84 1.21
CA GLU A 65 10.96 -1.47 2.12
C GLU A 65 10.46 -1.28 3.55
N GLY A 66 9.26 -0.70 3.74
CA GLY A 66 8.65 -0.57 5.07
C GLY A 66 7.57 0.50 5.17
N LEU A 67 7.23 0.83 6.44
CA LEU A 67 6.26 1.87 6.79
C LEU A 67 6.88 2.94 7.69
N VAL A 68 6.39 4.18 7.56
CA VAL A 68 6.63 5.28 8.51
C VAL A 68 5.28 5.67 9.10
N LEU A 69 5.10 5.42 10.40
CA LEU A 69 3.87 5.70 11.13
C LEU A 69 4.00 7.07 11.81
N CYS A 70 3.17 8.04 11.43
CA CYS A 70 3.32 9.42 11.87
C CYS A 70 2.18 9.87 12.78
N GLY A 71 2.50 10.75 13.72
CA GLY A 71 1.55 11.45 14.58
C GLY A 71 0.68 10.50 15.41
N ILE A 72 -0.64 10.58 15.23
CA ILE A 72 -1.61 9.75 15.96
C ILE A 72 -1.76 8.33 15.39
N THR A 73 -1.08 7.99 14.30
CA THR A 73 -1.12 6.65 13.74
C THR A 73 -0.70 5.62 14.77
N ALA A 74 -1.56 4.63 15.02
CA ALA A 74 -1.28 3.58 15.98
C ALA A 74 -0.10 2.71 15.54
N ARG A 75 0.62 2.16 16.53
CA ARG A 75 1.85 1.37 16.33
C ARG A 75 1.68 -0.05 16.85
N PRO A 76 2.34 -1.03 16.23
CA PRO A 76 2.53 -2.33 16.85
C PRO A 76 3.32 -2.23 18.19
N PRO A 77 3.07 -3.15 19.16
CA PRO A 77 2.03 -4.17 19.10
C PRO A 77 0.64 -3.62 19.48
N HIS A 78 -0.38 -3.91 18.69
CA HIS A 78 -1.76 -3.56 19.01
C HIS A 78 -2.72 -4.63 18.49
N PRO A 79 -3.71 -5.11 19.29
CA PRO A 79 -4.61 -6.21 18.88
C PRO A 79 -5.37 -5.94 17.58
N ASP A 80 -5.86 -4.73 17.38
CA ASP A 80 -6.62 -4.38 16.16
C ASP A 80 -5.74 -4.21 14.93
N ILE A 81 -4.45 -3.89 15.09
CA ILE A 81 -3.47 -3.95 14.00
C ILE A 81 -3.22 -5.43 13.66
N HIS A 82 -2.90 -6.25 14.66
CA HIS A 82 -2.62 -7.67 14.47
C HIS A 82 -3.76 -8.42 13.77
N LYS A 83 -5.01 -8.09 14.12
CA LYS A 83 -6.22 -8.69 13.54
C LYS A 83 -6.28 -8.62 12.01
N THR A 84 -5.77 -7.55 11.41
CA THR A 84 -5.81 -7.35 9.95
C THR A 84 -4.44 -7.52 9.29
N ALA A 85 -3.36 -7.28 10.01
CA ALA A 85 -1.99 -7.51 9.56
C ALA A 85 -1.63 -9.00 9.48
N LEU A 86 -2.20 -9.83 10.37
CA LEU A 86 -1.98 -11.28 10.44
C LEU A 86 -0.49 -11.68 10.53
N GLY A 87 0.28 -10.93 11.32
CA GLY A 87 1.72 -11.13 11.53
C GLY A 87 2.62 -10.34 10.57
N ALA A 88 2.06 -9.61 9.60
CA ALA A 88 2.85 -8.78 8.69
C ALA A 88 3.59 -7.64 9.42
N GLU A 89 3.08 -7.20 10.56
CA GLU A 89 3.74 -6.20 11.43
C GLU A 89 5.05 -6.68 12.05
N ASP A 90 5.28 -8.01 12.06
CA ASP A 90 6.52 -8.63 12.56
C ASP A 90 7.56 -8.83 11.45
N SER A 91 7.12 -8.87 10.17
CA SER A 91 7.99 -9.07 9.00
C SER A 91 8.34 -7.78 8.29
N VAL A 92 7.41 -6.83 8.20
CA VAL A 92 7.63 -5.55 7.52
C VAL A 92 8.33 -4.56 8.45
N SER A 93 9.44 -4.00 8.00
CA SER A 93 10.14 -2.94 8.75
C SER A 93 9.26 -1.71 8.89
N TRP A 94 9.28 -1.10 10.08
CA TRP A 94 8.57 0.15 10.31
C TRP A 94 9.28 1.04 11.30
N ARG A 95 9.04 2.35 11.20
CA ARG A 95 9.50 3.34 12.17
C ARG A 95 8.36 4.30 12.53
N TYR A 96 8.48 4.93 13.67
CA TYR A 96 7.55 5.97 14.11
C TYR A 96 8.22 7.34 14.03
N ALA A 97 7.45 8.34 13.60
CA ALA A 97 7.82 9.75 13.67
C ALA A 97 6.70 10.56 14.35
N THR A 98 7.05 11.46 15.23
CA THR A 98 6.08 12.31 15.91
C THR A 98 5.42 13.32 14.98
N ASP A 99 6.14 13.73 13.94
CA ASP A 99 5.67 14.68 12.93
C ASP A 99 5.93 14.15 11.51
N SER A 100 4.88 14.09 10.71
CA SER A 100 4.95 13.64 9.31
C SER A 100 5.68 14.63 8.42
N LEU A 101 5.62 15.95 8.69
CA LEU A 101 6.36 16.93 7.92
C LEU A 101 7.88 16.73 8.05
N GLU A 102 8.35 16.51 9.26
CA GLU A 102 9.76 16.21 9.50
C GLU A 102 10.17 14.89 8.86
N ALA A 103 9.33 13.86 8.99
CA ALA A 103 9.57 12.55 8.39
C ALA A 103 9.68 12.61 6.85
N VAL A 104 8.79 13.34 6.17
CA VAL A 104 8.86 13.42 4.70
C VAL A 104 10.04 14.26 4.22
N ARG A 105 10.44 15.31 4.95
CA ARG A 105 11.66 16.06 4.65
C ARG A 105 12.91 15.19 4.74
N GLN A 106 13.01 14.39 5.80
CA GLN A 106 14.09 13.43 5.94
C GLN A 106 14.10 12.41 4.78
N LEU A 107 12.94 11.85 4.41
CA LEU A 107 12.85 10.93 3.28
C LEU A 107 13.30 11.57 1.96
N ARG A 108 12.99 12.85 1.73
CA ARG A 108 13.49 13.58 0.56
C ARG A 108 15.01 13.69 0.57
N GLU A 109 15.61 14.01 1.71
CA GLU A 109 17.07 14.05 1.87
C GLU A 109 17.70 12.66 1.64
N GLU A 110 17.00 11.59 2.02
CA GLU A 110 17.37 10.19 1.76
C GLU A 110 17.18 9.78 0.28
N GLY A 111 16.69 10.69 -0.59
CA GLY A 111 16.54 10.50 -2.03
C GLY A 111 15.23 9.86 -2.48
N TYR A 112 14.20 9.84 -1.63
CA TYR A 112 12.87 9.38 -2.03
C TYR A 112 12.11 10.45 -2.80
N GLN A 113 11.41 10.02 -3.85
CA GLN A 113 10.36 10.82 -4.49
C GLN A 113 9.11 10.73 -3.61
N LEU A 114 8.63 11.88 -3.14
CA LEU A 114 7.47 11.96 -2.26
C LEU A 114 6.19 11.98 -3.11
N LEU A 115 5.37 10.96 -2.97
CA LEU A 115 4.11 10.78 -3.69
C LEU A 115 2.96 10.86 -2.68
N ALA A 116 2.04 11.80 -2.81
CA ALA A 116 0.81 11.80 -2.02
C ALA A 116 -0.32 11.14 -2.81
N LEU A 117 -1.09 10.27 -2.16
CA LEU A 117 -2.34 9.76 -2.72
C LEU A 117 -3.48 10.63 -2.22
N GLU A 118 -3.81 11.68 -2.99
CA GLU A 118 -4.78 12.69 -2.60
C GLU A 118 -5.43 13.34 -3.84
N GLN A 119 -6.72 13.67 -3.74
CA GLN A 119 -7.41 14.46 -4.75
C GLN A 119 -7.11 15.95 -4.53
N ALA A 120 -6.11 16.45 -5.20
CA ALA A 120 -5.68 17.84 -5.11
C ALA A 120 -5.65 18.50 -6.49
N HIS A 121 -5.68 19.83 -6.52
CA HIS A 121 -5.53 20.56 -7.78
C HIS A 121 -4.18 20.23 -8.44
N GLY A 122 -4.22 19.76 -9.68
CA GLY A 122 -3.01 19.36 -10.41
C GLY A 122 -2.51 17.96 -10.13
N SER A 123 -3.29 17.12 -9.43
CA SER A 123 -2.97 15.70 -9.26
C SER A 123 -2.87 14.98 -10.60
N GLN A 124 -1.91 14.08 -10.68
CA GLN A 124 -1.76 13.16 -11.81
C GLN A 124 -2.62 11.93 -11.59
N SER A 125 -3.32 11.48 -12.64
CA SER A 125 -4.05 10.21 -12.58
C SER A 125 -3.07 9.06 -12.34
N LEU A 126 -3.39 8.22 -11.36
CA LEU A 126 -2.54 7.11 -10.91
C LEU A 126 -2.16 6.16 -12.06
N GLU A 127 -3.08 5.89 -12.98
CA GLU A 127 -2.87 4.98 -14.11
C GLU A 127 -1.78 5.44 -15.08
N THR A 128 -1.47 6.76 -15.10
CA THR A 128 -0.44 7.34 -15.95
C THR A 128 0.93 7.43 -15.28
N PHE A 129 0.99 7.18 -13.98
CA PHE A 129 2.24 7.23 -13.23
C PHE A 129 3.00 5.90 -13.34
N VAL A 130 4.26 5.97 -13.69
CA VAL A 130 5.14 4.80 -13.85
C VAL A 130 6.39 4.97 -13.02
N THR A 131 6.65 4.04 -12.12
CA THR A 131 7.89 3.97 -11.33
C THR A 131 9.07 3.51 -12.18
N ARG A 132 10.28 3.96 -11.83
CA ARG A 132 11.53 3.57 -12.47
C ARG A 132 12.31 2.62 -11.57
N PRO A 133 13.02 1.62 -12.13
CA PRO A 133 13.79 0.63 -11.34
C PRO A 133 14.83 1.24 -10.41
N GLU A 134 15.43 2.38 -10.80
CA GLU A 134 16.42 3.10 -10.00
C GLU A 134 15.82 4.11 -9.01
N GLY A 135 14.51 4.31 -9.05
CA GLY A 135 13.80 5.26 -8.20
C GLY A 135 13.51 4.70 -6.81
N ARG A 136 13.51 5.59 -5.81
CA ARG A 136 13.01 5.33 -4.46
C ARG A 136 11.76 6.16 -4.24
N TYR A 137 10.72 5.59 -3.66
CA TYR A 137 9.42 6.24 -3.56
C TYR A 137 8.88 6.17 -2.14
N ALA A 138 8.29 7.26 -1.67
CA ALA A 138 7.54 7.31 -0.43
C ALA A 138 6.09 7.68 -0.74
N LEU A 139 5.17 6.71 -0.60
CA LEU A 139 3.74 6.91 -0.79
C LEU A 139 3.13 7.41 0.51
N ILE A 140 2.63 8.64 0.51
CA ILE A 140 2.03 9.30 1.66
C ILE A 140 0.51 9.12 1.59
N LEU A 141 -0.05 8.59 2.67
CA LEU A 141 -1.48 8.36 2.86
C LEU A 141 -1.94 9.20 4.05
N GLY A 142 -2.96 10.01 3.85
CA GLY A 142 -3.47 10.92 4.86
C GLY A 142 -4.55 10.33 5.76
N ASN A 143 -4.97 11.14 6.71
CA ASN A 143 -6.07 10.90 7.62
C ASN A 143 -7.39 10.67 6.85
N GLU A 144 -8.23 9.74 7.35
CA GLU A 144 -9.47 9.34 6.68
C GLU A 144 -10.51 10.46 6.53
N VAL A 145 -10.37 11.54 7.29
CA VAL A 145 -11.30 12.68 7.29
C VAL A 145 -10.69 13.92 6.66
N ARG A 146 -9.43 14.20 6.98
CA ARG A 146 -8.75 15.45 6.59
C ARG A 146 -7.81 15.29 5.40
N GLY A 147 -7.54 14.05 4.96
CA GLY A 147 -6.54 13.80 3.95
C GLY A 147 -5.10 14.02 4.46
N VAL A 148 -4.19 14.25 3.55
CA VAL A 148 -2.79 14.61 3.84
C VAL A 148 -2.74 16.08 4.27
N ARG A 149 -1.99 16.39 5.32
CA ARG A 149 -1.86 17.77 5.83
C ARG A 149 -1.27 18.71 4.78
N ASP A 150 -1.72 19.97 4.75
CA ASP A 150 -1.29 20.97 3.76
C ASP A 150 0.22 21.18 3.77
N GLU A 151 0.84 21.19 4.96
CA GLU A 151 2.29 21.35 5.10
C GLU A 151 3.07 20.17 4.50
N VAL A 152 2.51 18.96 4.59
CA VAL A 152 3.07 17.75 3.97
C VAL A 152 2.86 17.79 2.46
N MET A 153 1.67 18.22 2.01
CA MET A 153 1.38 18.39 0.58
C MET A 153 2.33 19.39 -0.10
N ALA A 154 2.77 20.44 0.60
CA ALA A 154 3.75 21.39 0.09
C ALA A 154 5.13 20.79 -0.20
N GLU A 155 5.46 19.66 0.43
CA GLU A 155 6.72 18.94 0.26
C GLU A 155 6.64 17.84 -0.82
N VAL A 156 5.44 17.50 -1.29
CA VAL A 156 5.21 16.37 -2.20
C VAL A 156 5.78 16.65 -3.59
N THR A 157 6.44 15.67 -4.16
CA THR A 157 6.96 15.75 -5.53
C THR A 157 5.83 15.61 -6.56
N THR A 158 4.88 14.71 -6.29
CA THR A 158 3.74 14.43 -7.19
C THR A 158 2.54 14.01 -6.35
N SER A 159 1.40 14.65 -6.55
CA SER A 159 0.11 14.17 -6.05
C SER A 159 -0.50 13.23 -7.07
N LEU A 160 -0.93 12.06 -6.60
CA LEU A 160 -1.57 11.01 -7.40
C LEU A 160 -3.03 10.89 -7.00
N GLU A 161 -3.92 10.74 -7.96
CA GLU A 161 -5.33 10.50 -7.70
C GLU A 161 -5.83 9.22 -8.37
N ILE A 162 -6.72 8.51 -7.68
CA ILE A 162 -7.48 7.40 -8.25
C ILE A 162 -8.79 7.99 -8.80
N PRO A 163 -9.06 7.91 -10.11
CA PRO A 163 -10.33 8.38 -10.67
C PRO A 163 -11.53 7.70 -9.99
N GLN A 164 -12.48 8.48 -9.52
CA GLN A 164 -13.69 8.00 -8.84
C GLN A 164 -14.92 8.42 -9.59
N LEU A 165 -15.77 7.46 -9.96
CA LEU A 165 -16.98 7.68 -10.77
C LEU A 165 -18.26 7.47 -9.96
N GLY A 166 -18.13 7.25 -8.66
CA GLY A 166 -19.24 6.97 -7.75
C GLY A 166 -19.80 8.20 -7.07
N THR A 167 -20.69 7.97 -6.10
CA THR A 167 -21.34 9.02 -5.31
C THR A 167 -20.54 9.42 -4.05
N LYS A 168 -19.52 8.67 -3.71
CA LYS A 168 -18.66 8.95 -2.54
C LYS A 168 -17.42 9.71 -2.97
N HIS A 169 -16.94 10.59 -2.08
CA HIS A 169 -15.81 11.47 -2.37
C HIS A 169 -14.44 10.81 -2.15
N SER A 170 -14.40 9.64 -1.49
CA SER A 170 -13.13 8.94 -1.21
C SER A 170 -13.32 7.44 -1.08
N LEU A 171 -12.23 6.71 -1.34
CA LEU A 171 -12.09 5.29 -1.00
C LEU A 171 -11.62 5.14 0.45
N ASN A 172 -11.84 3.97 1.03
CA ASN A 172 -11.15 3.60 2.26
C ASN A 172 -9.63 3.66 2.04
N VAL A 173 -8.88 4.24 2.99
CA VAL A 173 -7.43 4.50 2.84
C VAL A 173 -6.63 3.23 2.58
N SER A 174 -6.96 2.09 3.21
CA SER A 174 -6.24 0.84 2.96
C SER A 174 -6.57 0.22 1.59
N VAL A 175 -7.78 0.44 1.07
CA VAL A 175 -8.17 0.05 -0.29
C VAL A 175 -7.43 0.92 -1.31
N ALA A 176 -7.46 2.25 -1.11
CA ALA A 176 -6.72 3.19 -1.95
C ALA A 176 -5.22 2.89 -1.97
N ALA A 177 -4.65 2.59 -0.79
CA ALA A 177 -3.26 2.14 -0.66
C ALA A 177 -2.96 0.91 -1.50
N GLY A 178 -3.82 -0.11 -1.43
CA GLY A 178 -3.65 -1.35 -2.22
C GLY A 178 -3.64 -1.10 -3.72
N ILE A 179 -4.56 -0.26 -4.22
CA ILE A 179 -4.64 0.12 -5.64
C ILE A 179 -3.38 0.90 -6.06
N ALA A 180 -2.98 1.92 -5.27
CA ALA A 180 -1.82 2.73 -5.57
C ALA A 180 -0.52 1.90 -5.53
N LEU A 181 -0.35 1.09 -4.50
CA LEU A 181 0.83 0.23 -4.36
C LEU A 181 0.94 -0.79 -5.49
N TRP A 182 -0.18 -1.37 -5.94
CA TRP A 182 -0.15 -2.25 -7.11
C TRP A 182 0.37 -1.53 -8.34
N GLN A 183 -0.11 -0.32 -8.63
CA GLN A 183 0.36 0.49 -9.76
C GLN A 183 1.85 0.82 -9.65
N LEU A 184 2.32 1.20 -8.46
CA LEU A 184 3.73 1.54 -8.24
C LEU A 184 4.65 0.32 -8.31
N VAL A 185 4.20 -0.83 -7.85
CA VAL A 185 4.99 -2.07 -7.78
C VAL A 185 5.10 -2.75 -9.14
N LEU A 186 4.06 -2.70 -9.97
CA LEU A 186 3.98 -3.44 -11.23
C LEU A 186 5.20 -3.28 -12.15
N PRO A 187 5.73 -2.06 -12.39
CA PRO A 187 6.94 -1.88 -13.22
C PRO A 187 8.22 -2.39 -12.54
N LEU A 188 8.21 -2.54 -11.20
CA LEU A 188 9.39 -2.95 -10.42
C LEU A 188 9.45 -4.47 -10.21
N LEU A 189 8.35 -5.21 -10.42
CA LEU A 189 8.32 -6.67 -10.21
C LEU A 189 9.45 -7.44 -10.92
N PRO A 190 9.85 -7.07 -12.16
CA PRO A 190 10.95 -7.75 -12.83
C PRO A 190 12.31 -7.61 -12.14
N THR A 191 12.48 -6.61 -11.27
CA THR A 191 13.73 -6.40 -10.52
C THR A 191 13.90 -7.39 -9.35
N LEU A 192 12.78 -7.96 -8.88
CA LEU A 192 12.80 -8.99 -7.85
C LEU A 192 13.11 -10.34 -8.48
N LYS A 193 14.23 -10.95 -8.11
CA LYS A 193 14.47 -12.35 -8.45
C LYS A 193 13.39 -13.22 -7.78
N ARG A 194 12.73 -14.03 -8.57
CA ARG A 194 11.80 -15.05 -8.08
C ARG A 194 12.56 -16.23 -7.51
#